data_d0e7e595f66f09560a3544895559b42b
#
_entry.id   d0e7e595f66f09560a3544895559b42b
#
_cell.length_a   1.000
_cell.length_b   1.000
_cell.length_c   1.000
_cell.angle_alpha   90.00
_cell.angle_beta   90.00
_cell.angle_gamma   90.00
#
_symmetry.space_group_name_H-M   'P 1'
#
loop_
_entity.id
_entity.type
_entity.pdbx_description
1 polymer ?
#
loop_
_entity_poly.entity_id
_entity_poly.type
_entity_poly.pdbx_seq_one_letter_code
_entity_poly.pdbx_strand_id
1 'polypeptide(L)'
;MLKKLASDALGLSDIGRIISPSDYDKVDADDFIMHEDEEKIFFLIKSRTDEYCFTNLALIHVDGTSAVSKKRLVKRYDYYKNDIKHVMIETAGTVDLDCELKFTMGNVDFSIDVNRNQLEQLKDIYKA
;
A
#
# COMPACT_ATOMS: atom_id res chain seq x y z
N MET A 1 -4.28 -11.89 -21.87
CA MET A 1 -2.91 -12.37 -21.75
C MET A 1 -1.88 -11.39 -22.28
N LEU A 2 -2.08 -10.85 -23.49
CA LEU A 2 -1.16 -9.83 -24.03
C LEU A 2 -1.11 -8.58 -23.17
N LYS A 3 -2.24 -8.14 -22.62
CA LYS A 3 -2.30 -6.99 -21.71
C LYS A 3 -1.45 -7.21 -20.48
N LYS A 4 -1.49 -8.41 -19.92
CA LYS A 4 -0.72 -8.74 -18.72
C LYS A 4 0.78 -8.74 -19.02
N LEU A 5 1.17 -9.31 -20.16
CA LEU A 5 2.57 -9.34 -20.56
C LEU A 5 3.10 -7.93 -20.81
N ALA A 6 2.31 -7.09 -21.47
CA ALA A 6 2.70 -5.69 -21.70
C ALA A 6 2.81 -4.92 -20.40
N SER A 7 1.87 -5.13 -19.46
CA SER A 7 1.91 -4.51 -18.13
C SER A 7 3.14 -4.96 -17.35
N ASP A 8 3.46 -6.25 -17.38
CA ASP A 8 4.63 -6.78 -16.70
C ASP A 8 5.92 -6.19 -17.28
N ALA A 9 6.02 -6.11 -18.61
CA ALA A 9 7.18 -5.55 -19.27
C ALA A 9 7.39 -4.08 -18.95
N LEU A 10 6.30 -3.34 -18.71
CA LEU A 10 6.32 -1.92 -18.38
C LEU A 10 6.35 -1.66 -16.85
N GLY A 11 6.34 -2.72 -16.05
CA GLY A 11 6.30 -2.58 -14.59
C GLY A 11 4.92 -2.20 -14.04
N LEU A 12 3.87 -2.21 -14.87
CA LEU A 12 2.54 -1.80 -14.47
C LEU A 12 1.81 -2.87 -13.66
N SER A 13 2.33 -4.11 -13.65
CA SER A 13 1.76 -5.22 -12.87
C SER A 13 1.86 -5.01 -11.36
N ASP A 14 2.67 -4.04 -10.92
CA ASP A 14 2.85 -3.74 -9.49
C ASP A 14 1.95 -2.61 -8.99
N ILE A 15 0.92 -2.27 -9.76
CA ILE A 15 -0.06 -1.27 -9.34
C ILE A 15 -0.86 -1.82 -8.16
N GLY A 16 -0.94 -1.03 -7.08
CA GLY A 16 -1.63 -1.42 -5.87
C GLY A 16 -3.14 -1.38 -5.98
N ARG A 17 -3.80 -2.14 -5.12
CA ARG A 17 -5.25 -2.16 -4.98
C ARG A 17 -5.61 -2.00 -3.52
N ILE A 18 -6.64 -1.23 -3.26
CA ILE A 18 -7.19 -1.08 -1.91
C ILE A 18 -8.00 -2.34 -1.61
N ILE A 19 -7.67 -3.00 -0.51
CA ILE A 19 -8.28 -4.28 -0.14
C ILE A 19 -9.53 -4.04 0.71
N SER A 20 -10.57 -4.83 0.46
CA SER A 20 -11.80 -4.79 1.26
C SER A 20 -11.57 -5.39 2.64
N PRO A 21 -12.25 -4.86 3.69
CA PRO A 21 -12.10 -5.41 5.05
C PRO A 21 -12.35 -6.92 5.14
N SER A 22 -13.24 -7.46 4.30
CA SER A 22 -13.52 -8.90 4.29
C SER A 22 -12.32 -9.74 3.86
N ASP A 23 -11.31 -9.15 3.24
CA ASP A 23 -10.13 -9.85 2.75
C ASP A 23 -8.88 -9.57 3.60
N TYR A 24 -9.00 -8.84 4.70
CA TYR A 24 -7.85 -8.51 5.53
C TYR A 24 -7.14 -9.73 6.12
N ASP A 25 -7.87 -10.81 6.38
CA ASP A 25 -7.29 -12.04 6.90
C ASP A 25 -6.49 -12.83 5.87
N LYS A 26 -6.56 -12.43 4.60
CA LYS A 26 -5.87 -13.11 3.50
C LYS A 26 -4.54 -12.48 3.13
N VAL A 27 -4.16 -11.40 3.81
CA VAL A 27 -2.92 -10.68 3.51
C VAL A 27 -1.86 -10.99 4.56
N ASP A 28 -0.60 -10.88 4.16
CA ASP A 28 0.53 -11.21 5.04
C ASP A 28 0.62 -10.28 6.23
N ALA A 29 0.26 -9.01 6.05
CA ALA A 29 0.34 -8.02 7.11
C ALA A 29 -0.52 -8.35 8.32
N ASP A 30 -1.62 -9.11 8.14
CA ASP A 30 -2.51 -9.48 9.23
C ASP A 30 -1.79 -10.30 10.31
N ASP A 31 -0.78 -11.08 9.92
CA ASP A 31 0.02 -11.87 10.87
C ASP A 31 0.90 -11.03 11.79
N PHE A 32 1.09 -9.75 11.45
CA PHE A 32 1.99 -8.86 12.18
C PHE A 32 1.26 -7.78 12.95
N ILE A 33 -0.06 -7.85 13.01
CA ILE A 33 -0.88 -6.91 13.77
C ILE A 33 -0.88 -7.31 15.25
N MET A 34 -0.73 -6.31 16.11
CA MET A 34 -0.74 -6.52 17.57
C MET A 34 -2.17 -6.53 18.09
N HIS A 35 -2.86 -7.64 17.88
CA HIS A 35 -4.27 -7.79 18.27
C HIS A 35 -4.46 -7.61 19.80
N GLU A 36 -3.48 -8.01 20.58
CA GLU A 36 -3.53 -7.87 22.04
C GLU A 36 -3.51 -6.41 22.48
N ASP A 37 -2.92 -5.52 21.66
CA ASP A 37 -2.90 -4.08 21.91
C ASP A 37 -4.07 -3.37 21.24
N GLU A 38 -5.07 -4.10 20.80
CA GLU A 38 -6.24 -3.59 20.09
C GLU A 38 -5.90 -2.88 18.78
N GLU A 39 -4.83 -3.30 18.13
CA GLU A 39 -4.47 -2.78 16.83
C GLU A 39 -5.46 -3.25 15.77
N LYS A 40 -5.97 -2.31 14.98
CA LYS A 40 -6.96 -2.59 13.92
C LYS A 40 -6.52 -1.96 12.62
N ILE A 41 -6.80 -2.66 11.52
CA ILE A 41 -6.52 -2.16 10.19
C ILE A 41 -7.56 -1.10 9.83
N PHE A 42 -7.08 0.10 9.44
CA PHE A 42 -7.95 1.13 8.88
C PHE A 42 -8.11 0.93 7.38
N PHE A 43 -7.02 0.72 6.68
CA PHE A 43 -7.05 0.42 5.26
C PHE A 43 -5.75 -0.26 4.86
N LEU A 44 -5.81 -0.96 3.74
CA LEU A 44 -4.69 -1.72 3.25
C LEU A 44 -4.61 -1.62 1.73
N ILE A 45 -3.41 -1.33 1.23
CA ILE A 45 -3.13 -1.30 -0.21
C ILE A 45 -2.17 -2.43 -0.51
N LYS A 46 -2.54 -3.27 -1.46
CA LYS A 46 -1.73 -4.43 -1.84
C LYS A 46 -1.42 -4.39 -3.33
N SER A 47 -0.15 -4.52 -3.66
CA SER A 47 0.31 -4.79 -5.01
C SER A 47 0.74 -6.25 -5.13
N ARG A 48 1.29 -6.63 -6.27
CA ARG A 48 1.79 -7.99 -6.45
C ARG A 48 2.93 -8.31 -5.49
N THR A 49 3.77 -7.33 -5.18
CA THR A 49 4.96 -7.53 -4.37
C THR A 49 4.81 -7.01 -2.94
N ASP A 50 4.11 -5.89 -2.76
CA ASP A 50 4.11 -5.16 -1.51
C ASP A 50 2.72 -5.03 -0.89
N GLU A 51 2.70 -4.90 0.44
CA GLU A 51 1.49 -4.55 1.19
C GLU A 51 1.77 -3.33 2.05
N TYR A 52 0.84 -2.39 2.06
CA TYR A 52 0.90 -1.20 2.92
C TYR A 52 -0.33 -1.22 3.81
N CYS A 53 -0.14 -1.65 5.05
CA CYS A 53 -1.22 -1.80 6.02
C CYS A 53 -1.18 -0.65 7.01
N PHE A 54 -2.19 0.22 6.93
CA PHE A 54 -2.32 1.35 7.86
C PHE A 54 -3.27 0.94 8.97
N THR A 55 -2.73 0.86 10.19
CA THR A 55 -3.52 0.54 11.37
C THR A 55 -3.77 1.81 12.19
N ASN A 56 -4.42 1.65 13.33
CA ASN A 56 -4.58 2.76 14.27
C ASN A 56 -3.28 3.13 15.00
N LEU A 57 -2.25 2.30 14.93
CA LEU A 57 -0.99 2.51 15.65
C LEU A 57 0.22 2.72 14.75
N ALA A 58 0.20 2.19 13.54
CA ALA A 58 1.39 2.15 12.70
C ALA A 58 1.08 1.92 11.23
N LEU A 59 2.08 2.17 10.40
CA LEU A 59 2.13 1.64 9.03
C LEU A 59 2.97 0.37 9.07
N ILE A 60 2.40 -0.73 8.59
CA ILE A 60 3.13 -1.98 8.41
C ILE A 60 3.35 -2.17 6.91
N HIS A 61 4.61 -2.16 6.50
CA HIS A 61 4.99 -2.35 5.11
C HIS A 61 5.61 -3.73 4.94
N VAL A 62 4.91 -4.59 4.18
CA VAL A 62 5.45 -5.88 3.79
C VAL A 62 6.11 -5.69 2.43
N ASP A 63 7.43 -5.71 2.43
CA ASP A 63 8.24 -5.46 1.24
C ASP A 63 8.60 -6.79 0.59
N GLY A 64 8.01 -7.04 -0.57
CA GLY A 64 8.25 -8.25 -1.35
C GLY A 64 9.05 -7.98 -2.61
N THR A 65 10.11 -7.18 -2.52
CA THR A 65 10.91 -6.76 -3.66
C THR A 65 11.42 -7.92 -4.51
N SER A 66 11.48 -9.12 -3.96
CA SER A 66 11.86 -10.30 -4.71
C SER A 66 10.73 -11.34 -4.69
N ALA A 67 9.85 -11.25 -5.67
CA ALA A 67 8.79 -12.25 -5.84
C ALA A 67 9.34 -13.67 -6.09
N VAL A 68 10.57 -13.76 -6.59
CA VAL A 68 11.21 -15.03 -6.91
C VAL A 68 11.71 -15.74 -5.66
N SER A 69 12.27 -15.01 -4.69
CA SER A 69 12.85 -15.59 -3.49
C SER A 69 11.83 -15.93 -2.41
N LYS A 70 10.61 -15.43 -2.53
CA LYS A 70 9.54 -15.56 -1.52
C LYS A 70 9.92 -14.97 -0.16
N LYS A 71 11.02 -14.24 -0.08
CA LYS A 71 11.39 -13.54 1.14
C LYS A 71 10.58 -12.26 1.27
N ARG A 72 10.16 -11.97 2.48
CA ARG A 72 9.41 -10.76 2.81
C ARG A 72 10.13 -10.01 3.91
N LEU A 73 10.32 -8.71 3.72
CA LEU A 73 10.82 -7.84 4.76
C LEU A 73 9.65 -7.06 5.33
N VAL A 74 9.36 -7.28 6.60
CA VAL A 74 8.25 -6.59 7.28
C VAL A 74 8.81 -5.43 8.08
N LYS A 75 8.38 -4.22 7.75
CA LYS A 75 8.82 -3.00 8.42
C LYS A 75 7.64 -2.36 9.14
N ARG A 76 7.86 -1.95 10.37
CA ARG A 76 6.83 -1.28 11.16
C ARG A 76 7.26 0.15 11.48
N TYR A 77 6.37 1.08 11.15
CA TYR A 77 6.57 2.51 11.42
C TYR A 77 5.50 2.98 12.38
N ASP A 78 5.81 3.01 13.68
CA ASP A 78 4.87 3.50 14.68
C ASP A 78 4.65 5.01 14.54
N TYR A 79 3.40 5.45 14.59
CA TYR A 79 3.06 6.85 14.37
C TYR A 79 3.67 7.77 15.43
N TYR A 80 3.80 7.30 16.65
CA TYR A 80 4.36 8.12 17.72
C TYR A 80 5.87 8.37 17.55
N LYS A 81 6.56 7.58 16.74
CA LYS A 81 7.98 7.74 16.44
C LYS A 81 8.23 8.35 15.07
N ASN A 82 7.26 8.23 14.17
CA ASN A 82 7.42 8.60 12.77
C ASN A 82 6.20 9.38 12.31
N ASP A 83 6.31 10.70 12.28
CA ASP A 83 5.21 11.54 11.82
C ASP A 83 4.95 11.34 10.33
N ILE A 84 3.68 11.34 9.96
CA ILE A 84 3.28 11.37 8.56
C ILE A 84 3.19 12.83 8.13
N LYS A 85 3.87 13.18 7.04
CA LYS A 85 3.91 14.55 6.50
C LYS A 85 3.85 14.52 4.99
N HIS A 86 3.54 15.69 4.42
CA HIS A 86 3.58 15.90 2.97
C HIS A 86 2.71 14.90 2.20
N VAL A 87 1.50 14.68 2.71
CA VAL A 87 0.58 13.73 2.08
C VAL A 87 0.03 14.32 0.79
N MET A 88 0.23 13.63 -0.32
CA MET A 88 -0.19 14.08 -1.65
C MET A 88 -0.84 12.96 -2.42
N ILE A 89 -1.82 13.32 -3.25
CA ILE A 89 -2.35 12.40 -4.26
C ILE A 89 -2.02 13.00 -5.63
N GLU A 90 -1.36 12.20 -6.46
CA GLU A 90 -1.18 12.53 -7.87
C GLU A 90 -2.22 11.74 -8.66
N THR A 91 -3.16 12.44 -9.29
CA THR A 91 -4.23 11.81 -10.05
C THR A 91 -3.70 11.33 -11.39
N ALA A 92 -4.35 10.27 -11.92
CA ALA A 92 -3.97 9.72 -13.22
C ALA A 92 -4.25 10.73 -14.34
N GLY A 93 -3.29 10.87 -15.25
CA GLY A 93 -3.49 11.61 -16.48
C GLY A 93 -4.34 10.81 -17.47
N THR A 94 -4.45 11.31 -18.70
CA THR A 94 -5.29 10.68 -19.73
C THR A 94 -4.83 9.27 -20.10
N VAL A 95 -3.51 9.04 -20.04
CA VAL A 95 -2.91 7.75 -20.47
C VAL A 95 -2.39 6.93 -19.30
N ASP A 96 -2.40 7.47 -18.09
CA ASP A 96 -1.88 6.78 -16.91
C ASP A 96 -2.89 5.76 -16.40
N LEU A 97 -2.38 4.62 -15.93
CA LEU A 97 -3.21 3.53 -15.37
C LEU A 97 -3.34 3.63 -13.85
N ASP A 98 -2.57 4.48 -13.22
CA ASP A 98 -2.49 4.59 -11.76
C ASP A 98 -2.59 6.02 -11.27
N CYS A 99 -3.00 6.12 -10.02
CA CYS A 99 -2.83 7.31 -9.20
C CYS A 99 -1.72 7.02 -8.21
N GLU A 100 -1.11 8.04 -7.63
CA GLU A 100 -0.07 7.85 -6.61
C GLU A 100 -0.46 8.49 -5.30
N LEU A 101 -0.29 7.74 -4.22
CA LEU A 101 -0.32 8.28 -2.86
C LEU A 101 1.11 8.48 -2.42
N LYS A 102 1.47 9.73 -2.12
CA LYS A 102 2.82 10.09 -1.68
C LYS A 102 2.77 10.68 -0.29
N PHE A 103 3.71 10.29 0.54
CA PHE A 103 3.87 10.87 1.87
C PHE A 103 5.26 10.59 2.40
N THR A 104 5.66 11.35 3.40
CA THR A 104 6.90 11.13 4.14
C THR A 104 6.53 10.63 5.53
N MET A 105 7.18 9.59 5.99
CA MET A 105 6.98 9.05 7.32
C MET A 105 8.33 8.96 8.03
N GLY A 106 8.51 9.81 9.06
CA GLY A 106 9.82 10.00 9.63
C GLY A 106 10.76 10.57 8.57
N ASN A 107 11.78 9.81 8.22
CA ASN A 107 12.76 10.20 7.18
C ASN A 107 12.61 9.38 5.89
N VAL A 108 11.52 8.66 5.74
CA VAL A 108 11.31 7.76 4.61
C VAL A 108 10.21 8.30 3.71
N ASP A 109 10.51 8.45 2.43
CA ASP A 109 9.53 8.86 1.42
C ASP A 109 8.83 7.62 0.86
N PHE A 110 7.50 7.68 0.83
CA PHE A 110 6.68 6.61 0.25
C PHE A 110 5.97 7.13 -0.99
N SER A 111 5.88 6.25 -1.98
CA SER A 111 5.10 6.48 -3.18
C SER A 111 4.39 5.17 -3.51
N ILE A 112 3.07 5.17 -3.42
CA ILE A 112 2.26 3.96 -3.60
C ILE A 112 1.36 4.18 -4.81
N ASP A 113 1.57 3.36 -5.84
CA ASP A 113 0.73 3.39 -7.03
C ASP A 113 -0.56 2.63 -6.76
N VAL A 114 -1.69 3.25 -7.07
CA VAL A 114 -3.01 2.66 -6.87
C VAL A 114 -3.78 2.73 -8.19
N ASN A 115 -4.50 1.66 -8.51
CA ASN A 115 -5.28 1.60 -9.73
C ASN A 115 -6.24 2.79 -9.83
N ARG A 116 -6.30 3.44 -11.00
CA ARG A 116 -7.13 4.62 -11.22
C ARG A 116 -8.62 4.39 -10.95
N ASN A 117 -9.08 3.15 -11.03
CA ASN A 117 -10.45 2.78 -10.73
C ASN A 117 -10.82 3.03 -9.26
N GLN A 118 -9.82 3.12 -8.39
CA GLN A 118 -10.01 3.27 -6.95
C GLN A 118 -9.67 4.68 -6.47
N LEU A 119 -9.70 5.67 -7.36
CA LEU A 119 -9.40 7.05 -6.99
C LEU A 119 -10.30 7.56 -5.87
N GLU A 120 -11.58 7.23 -5.89
CA GLU A 120 -12.51 7.69 -4.86
C GLU A 120 -12.16 7.10 -3.50
N GLN A 121 -11.82 5.81 -3.45
CA GLN A 121 -11.37 5.17 -2.22
C GLN A 121 -10.04 5.77 -1.76
N LEU A 122 -9.15 6.10 -2.69
CA LEU A 122 -7.87 6.71 -2.36
C LEU A 122 -8.06 8.11 -1.76
N LYS A 123 -9.04 8.86 -2.24
CA LYS A 123 -9.39 10.16 -1.65
C LYS A 123 -9.83 10.02 -0.20
N ASP A 124 -10.58 8.98 0.12
CA ASP A 124 -11.00 8.71 1.48
C ASP A 124 -9.80 8.41 2.38
N ILE A 125 -8.84 7.64 1.89
CA ILE A 125 -7.59 7.35 2.58
C ILE A 125 -6.79 8.64 2.80
N TYR A 126 -6.67 9.47 1.78
CA TYR A 126 -5.97 10.75 1.87
C TYR A 126 -6.54 11.64 2.98
N LYS A 127 -7.85 11.65 3.12
CA LYS A 127 -8.53 12.47 4.12
C LYS A 127 -8.45 11.89 5.54
N ALA A 128 -8.20 10.61 5.62
CA ALA A 128 -8.01 9.95 6.91
C ALA A 128 -6.63 10.26 7.48
#